data_dd5846a78447e16d0a7ac9e07953ec9f
#
_entry.id   dd5846a78447e16d0a7ac9e07953ec9f
#
_cell.length_a   1.000
_cell.length_b   1.000
_cell.length_c   1.000
_cell.angle_alpha   90.00
_cell.angle_beta   90.00
_cell.angle_gamma   90.00
#
_symmetry.space_group_name_H-M   'P 1'
#
loop_
_entity.id
_entity.type
_entity.pdbx_description
1 polymer ?
#
loop_
_entity_poly.entity_id
_entity_poly.type
_entity_poly.pdbx_seq_one_letter_code
_entity_poly.pdbx_strand_id
1 'polypeptide(L)'
;DIVSDENEADIVVVNSCTVTNSADSGARSYINGIKKRGARVILTGCGAVSKGKELFNKNSVFGVIGASKKEDINALLKSQDPFFELGNLKSIDKNIVTNYENHTKAFIKIQEGCDFACSYCIIPAVRGKARSMDEEAILREAKILAYNGYNELVLTGTNIGSYGKDTGSSLGRLLGRLGKIGGIKRIRLGSIEPSQIDESFREILKESWLERHLHIALQHTSEAMLRIMRRRNQAFRDLELFLELSEIGFALGTDYIVGHPGESEEIWSEALENFKKFPLTHLHCFAYSPRTGTHSADMKVDVSGDVAKARLKILKQIVAENNFKFRQEHAKKGGSLNVLVEQLNGEFYEGFDQFYNKVKIKTDKQILKEWAVIDKFEVKSEGDYAQI
;
A
#
# COMPACT_ATOMS: atom_id res chain seq x y z
N ASP A 1 25.77 -8.01 14.96
CA ASP A 1 24.70 -7.54 15.86
C ASP A 1 23.88 -6.47 15.12
N ILE A 2 22.62 -6.33 15.51
CA ILE A 2 21.75 -5.24 15.03
C ILE A 2 21.97 -4.06 15.97
N VAL A 3 22.21 -2.87 15.40
CA VAL A 3 22.36 -1.63 16.13
C VAL A 3 21.11 -0.75 15.97
N SER A 4 20.82 0.08 16.97
CA SER A 4 19.67 0.99 16.95
C SER A 4 19.96 2.31 16.23
N ASP A 5 21.23 2.75 16.20
CA ASP A 5 21.68 3.93 15.47
C ASP A 5 22.41 3.53 14.19
N GLU A 6 21.90 4.00 13.05
CA GLU A 6 22.52 3.73 11.74
C GLU A 6 23.94 4.33 11.61
N ASN A 7 24.31 5.30 12.43
CA ASN A 7 25.63 5.89 12.43
C ASN A 7 26.71 4.97 13.04
N GLU A 8 26.28 3.99 13.84
CA GLU A 8 27.14 2.96 14.44
C GLU A 8 27.25 1.70 13.58
N ALA A 9 26.49 1.63 12.47
CA ALA A 9 26.42 0.45 11.62
C ALA A 9 27.62 0.35 10.67
N ASP A 10 28.33 -0.78 10.67
CA ASP A 10 29.34 -1.12 9.65
C ASP A 10 28.71 -1.47 8.29
N ILE A 11 27.48 -2.00 8.32
CA ILE A 11 26.72 -2.43 7.13
C ILE A 11 25.30 -1.93 7.25
N VAL A 12 24.80 -1.30 6.18
CA VAL A 12 23.41 -0.85 6.10
C VAL A 12 22.71 -1.53 4.92
N VAL A 13 21.61 -2.23 5.19
CA VAL A 13 20.78 -2.87 4.17
C VAL A 13 19.67 -1.92 3.76
N VAL A 14 19.69 -1.45 2.52
CA VAL A 14 18.72 -0.50 1.97
C VAL A 14 17.69 -1.26 1.13
N ASN A 15 16.47 -1.40 1.65
CA ASN A 15 15.34 -1.97 0.90
C ASN A 15 14.62 -0.84 0.12
N SER A 16 14.91 -0.73 -1.18
CA SER A 16 14.46 0.41 -1.99
C SER A 16 13.25 0.10 -2.86
N CYS A 17 12.39 1.11 -2.99
CA CYS A 17 11.30 1.15 -3.95
C CYS A 17 11.79 1.80 -5.26
N THR A 18 11.13 1.48 -6.40
CA THR A 18 11.46 2.03 -7.73
C THR A 18 10.21 2.43 -8.52
N VAL A 19 9.06 2.58 -7.86
CA VAL A 19 7.80 2.92 -8.57
C VAL A 19 7.71 4.40 -8.97
N THR A 20 8.52 5.28 -8.37
CA THR A 20 8.61 6.70 -8.74
C THR A 20 10.06 7.17 -8.84
N ASN A 21 10.30 8.25 -9.61
CA ASN A 21 11.61 8.91 -9.68
C ASN A 21 12.05 9.48 -8.33
N SER A 22 11.10 9.96 -7.53
CA SER A 22 11.37 10.46 -6.19
C SER A 22 11.89 9.35 -5.27
N ALA A 23 11.32 8.14 -5.34
CA ALA A 23 11.80 6.99 -4.58
C ALA A 23 13.24 6.60 -4.99
N ASP A 24 13.54 6.57 -6.29
CA ASP A 24 14.90 6.29 -6.79
C ASP A 24 15.91 7.38 -6.37
N SER A 25 15.50 8.66 -6.41
CA SER A 25 16.35 9.78 -5.99
C SER A 25 16.60 9.74 -4.48
N GLY A 26 15.58 9.50 -3.69
CA GLY A 26 15.68 9.36 -2.23
C GLY A 26 16.61 8.22 -1.84
N ALA A 27 16.43 7.05 -2.42
CA ALA A 27 17.30 5.89 -2.19
C ALA A 27 18.77 6.19 -2.54
N ARG A 28 19.00 6.84 -3.68
CA ARG A 28 20.35 7.23 -4.14
C ARG A 28 21.01 8.23 -3.20
N SER A 29 20.26 9.24 -2.77
CA SER A 29 20.73 10.26 -1.82
C SER A 29 21.09 9.63 -0.48
N TYR A 30 20.25 8.73 0.03
CA TYR A 30 20.47 7.99 1.26
C TYR A 30 21.70 7.07 1.19
N ILE A 31 21.84 6.28 0.12
CA ILE A 31 23.01 5.43 -0.14
C ILE A 31 24.31 6.25 -0.14
N ASN A 32 24.31 7.42 -0.81
CA ASN A 32 25.47 8.29 -0.84
C ASN A 32 25.81 8.86 0.55
N GLY A 33 24.82 9.15 1.36
CA GLY A 33 25.00 9.58 2.75
C GLY A 33 25.68 8.50 3.61
N ILE A 34 25.21 7.25 3.52
CA ILE A 34 25.79 6.13 4.26
C ILE A 34 27.24 5.88 3.81
N LYS A 35 27.50 5.87 2.50
CA LYS A 35 28.85 5.67 1.95
C LYS A 35 29.85 6.72 2.45
N LYS A 36 29.43 7.99 2.58
CA LYS A 36 30.29 9.06 3.11
C LYS A 36 30.70 8.82 4.56
N ARG A 37 29.92 8.09 5.35
CA ARG A 37 30.22 7.69 6.72
C ARG A 37 31.14 6.47 6.82
N GLY A 38 31.45 5.82 5.68
CA GLY A 38 32.35 4.67 5.61
C GLY A 38 31.65 3.31 5.77
N ALA A 39 30.33 3.26 5.99
CA ALA A 39 29.58 2.01 6.09
C ALA A 39 29.39 1.36 4.71
N ARG A 40 29.38 0.02 4.70
CA ARG A 40 29.06 -0.76 3.49
C ARG A 40 27.56 -0.77 3.26
N VAL A 41 27.14 -0.50 2.02
CA VAL A 41 25.72 -0.49 1.62
C VAL A 41 25.39 -1.76 0.86
N ILE A 42 24.34 -2.46 1.28
CA ILE A 42 23.73 -3.56 0.53
C ILE A 42 22.35 -3.14 0.07
N LEU A 43 22.13 -3.17 -1.25
CA LEU A 43 20.86 -2.77 -1.86
C LEU A 43 19.97 -3.99 -2.08
N THR A 44 18.69 -3.87 -1.67
CA THR A 44 17.65 -4.87 -1.94
C THR A 44 16.34 -4.20 -2.36
N GLY A 45 15.29 -4.98 -2.60
CA GLY A 45 13.99 -4.50 -3.04
C GLY A 45 13.88 -4.32 -4.55
N CYS A 46 12.87 -3.56 -5.01
CA CYS A 46 12.66 -3.32 -6.45
C CYS A 46 13.82 -2.56 -7.09
N GLY A 47 14.45 -1.65 -6.35
CA GLY A 47 15.60 -0.88 -6.82
C GLY A 47 16.84 -1.74 -7.08
N ALA A 48 16.99 -2.88 -6.41
CA ALA A 48 18.06 -3.83 -6.70
C ALA A 48 17.97 -4.36 -8.14
N VAL A 49 16.76 -4.65 -8.63
CA VAL A 49 16.55 -5.13 -10.00
C VAL A 49 16.66 -4.00 -11.02
N SER A 50 16.08 -2.83 -10.74
CA SER A 50 16.00 -1.72 -11.71
C SER A 50 17.28 -0.88 -11.81
N LYS A 51 17.99 -0.67 -10.70
CA LYS A 51 19.15 0.23 -10.57
C LYS A 51 20.38 -0.43 -9.97
N GLY A 52 20.26 -1.66 -9.45
CA GLY A 52 21.34 -2.33 -8.75
C GLY A 52 22.60 -2.45 -9.56
N LYS A 53 22.53 -2.83 -10.85
CA LYS A 53 23.70 -2.95 -11.72
C LYS A 53 24.42 -1.62 -11.94
N GLU A 54 23.66 -0.53 -12.11
CA GLU A 54 24.23 0.83 -12.26
C GLU A 54 24.96 1.25 -10.98
N LEU A 55 24.33 1.09 -9.83
CA LEU A 55 24.90 1.49 -8.55
C LEU A 55 26.12 0.63 -8.15
N PHE A 56 26.07 -0.65 -8.46
CA PHE A 56 27.18 -1.58 -8.21
C PHE A 56 28.40 -1.23 -9.06
N ASN A 57 28.21 -1.04 -10.38
CA ASN A 57 29.31 -0.68 -11.29
C ASN A 57 29.95 0.68 -10.96
N LYS A 58 29.19 1.59 -10.33
CA LYS A 58 29.69 2.89 -9.82
C LYS A 58 30.32 2.78 -8.43
N ASN A 59 30.46 1.58 -7.89
CA ASN A 59 30.92 1.34 -6.52
C ASN A 59 30.10 2.16 -5.48
N SER A 60 28.83 2.44 -5.76
CA SER A 60 27.94 3.16 -4.84
C SER A 60 27.38 2.22 -3.75
N VAL A 61 27.29 0.93 -4.05
CA VAL A 61 26.88 -0.11 -3.11
C VAL A 61 27.93 -1.24 -3.09
N PHE A 62 28.12 -1.86 -1.92
CA PHE A 62 29.01 -2.98 -1.74
C PHE A 62 28.39 -4.29 -2.24
N GLY A 63 27.09 -4.46 -2.03
CA GLY A 63 26.36 -5.63 -2.44
C GLY A 63 24.96 -5.32 -2.99
N VAL A 64 24.46 -6.22 -3.84
CA VAL A 64 23.09 -6.19 -4.36
C VAL A 64 22.45 -7.55 -4.15
N ILE A 65 21.26 -7.56 -3.52
CA ILE A 65 20.50 -8.78 -3.21
C ILE A 65 19.09 -8.66 -3.80
N GLY A 66 18.71 -9.60 -4.65
CA GLY A 66 17.34 -9.72 -5.14
C GLY A 66 16.41 -10.43 -4.14
N ALA A 67 15.10 -10.37 -4.41
CA ALA A 67 14.08 -10.90 -3.50
C ALA A 67 14.26 -12.39 -3.19
N SER A 68 14.63 -13.23 -4.18
CA SER A 68 14.83 -14.67 -4.00
C SER A 68 16.13 -15.06 -3.26
N LYS A 69 16.98 -14.08 -2.98
CA LYS A 69 18.26 -14.27 -2.28
C LYS A 69 18.25 -13.72 -0.86
N LYS A 70 17.10 -13.28 -0.36
CA LYS A 70 16.97 -12.75 1.02
C LYS A 70 17.24 -13.79 2.09
N GLU A 71 16.98 -15.07 1.81
CA GLU A 71 17.30 -16.17 2.75
C GLU A 71 18.80 -16.34 2.94
N ASP A 72 19.62 -15.98 1.94
CA ASP A 72 21.09 -16.05 1.99
C ASP A 72 21.72 -14.82 2.68
N ILE A 73 20.94 -13.87 3.19
CA ILE A 73 21.43 -12.56 3.67
C ILE A 73 22.50 -12.69 4.75
N ASN A 74 22.35 -13.62 5.69
CA ASN A 74 23.31 -13.80 6.78
C ASN A 74 24.69 -14.30 6.29
N ALA A 75 24.73 -15.06 5.21
CA ALA A 75 25.97 -15.46 4.56
C ALA A 75 26.59 -14.31 3.77
N LEU A 76 25.75 -13.57 3.03
CA LEU A 76 26.17 -12.45 2.21
C LEU A 76 26.68 -11.25 3.03
N LEU A 77 26.11 -11.01 4.22
CA LEU A 77 26.59 -9.97 5.15
C LEU A 77 28.03 -10.24 5.64
N LYS A 78 28.49 -11.50 5.67
CA LYS A 78 29.85 -11.88 6.08
C LYS A 78 30.87 -11.77 4.94
N SER A 79 30.43 -11.53 3.71
CA SER A 79 31.33 -11.40 2.56
C SER A 79 32.30 -10.25 2.75
N GLN A 80 33.58 -10.50 2.42
CA GLN A 80 34.61 -9.45 2.37
C GLN A 80 34.70 -8.83 0.96
N ASP A 81 34.21 -9.54 -0.05
CA ASP A 81 34.24 -9.11 -1.43
C ASP A 81 32.86 -8.55 -1.86
N PRO A 82 32.84 -7.52 -2.72
CA PRO A 82 31.61 -7.03 -3.31
C PRO A 82 30.86 -8.13 -4.08
N PHE A 83 29.54 -8.14 -4.00
CA PHE A 83 28.71 -9.17 -4.61
C PHE A 83 27.47 -8.64 -5.31
N PHE A 84 26.98 -9.39 -6.31
CA PHE A 84 25.79 -9.04 -7.09
C PHE A 84 24.91 -10.29 -7.30
N GLU A 85 23.91 -10.47 -6.44
CA GLU A 85 23.08 -11.67 -6.33
C GLU A 85 21.59 -11.36 -6.50
N LEU A 86 21.12 -11.16 -7.74
CA LEU A 86 19.71 -10.90 -8.00
C LEU A 86 18.81 -12.12 -7.84
N GLY A 87 19.38 -13.33 -8.09
CA GLY A 87 18.58 -14.54 -8.11
C GLY A 87 17.54 -14.54 -9.24
N ASN A 88 16.31 -14.92 -8.93
CA ASN A 88 15.22 -15.01 -9.89
C ASN A 88 13.94 -14.30 -9.40
N LEU A 89 12.98 -14.07 -10.30
CA LEU A 89 11.69 -13.45 -10.01
C LEU A 89 10.54 -14.48 -9.85
N LYS A 90 10.87 -15.76 -9.66
CA LYS A 90 9.87 -16.84 -9.52
C LYS A 90 9.65 -17.27 -8.07
N SER A 91 10.64 -17.07 -7.23
CA SER A 91 10.57 -17.43 -5.81
C SER A 91 9.71 -16.42 -5.04
N ILE A 92 9.03 -16.91 -4.02
CA ILE A 92 8.35 -16.10 -3.02
C ILE A 92 8.99 -16.38 -1.66
N ASP A 93 9.20 -15.33 -0.89
CA ASP A 93 9.76 -15.42 0.45
C ASP A 93 8.80 -16.19 1.36
N LYS A 94 9.29 -17.25 2.01
CA LYS A 94 8.52 -18.17 2.86
C LYS A 94 8.70 -17.91 4.36
N ASN A 95 9.46 -16.88 4.72
CA ASN A 95 9.71 -16.57 6.12
C ASN A 95 8.41 -16.14 6.80
N ILE A 96 8.16 -16.74 7.97
CA ILE A 96 7.06 -16.37 8.86
C ILE A 96 7.56 -15.31 9.83
N VAL A 97 6.88 -14.18 9.89
CA VAL A 97 7.16 -13.12 10.84
C VAL A 97 6.26 -13.31 12.07
N THR A 98 6.86 -13.45 13.24
CA THR A 98 6.12 -13.73 14.48
C THR A 98 5.95 -12.52 15.39
N ASN A 99 6.72 -11.45 15.14
CA ASN A 99 6.69 -10.23 15.93
C ASN A 99 7.02 -9.00 15.07
N TYR A 100 6.38 -7.89 15.36
CA TYR A 100 6.59 -6.57 14.73
C TYR A 100 6.94 -5.57 15.82
N GLU A 101 8.23 -5.34 16.05
CA GLU A 101 8.69 -4.35 17.03
C GLU A 101 8.10 -2.97 16.73
N ASN A 102 7.60 -2.30 17.77
CA ASN A 102 7.01 -0.96 17.69
C ASN A 102 5.77 -0.81 16.79
N HIS A 103 5.13 -1.90 16.37
CA HIS A 103 3.87 -1.87 15.66
C HIS A 103 2.72 -2.41 16.52
N THR A 104 1.52 -1.87 16.30
CA THR A 104 0.29 -2.33 16.95
C THR A 104 -0.49 -3.31 16.08
N LYS A 105 -0.16 -3.38 14.81
CA LYS A 105 -0.75 -4.25 13.80
C LYS A 105 0.32 -5.08 13.11
N ALA A 106 -0.04 -6.24 12.61
CA ALA A 106 0.86 -7.14 11.91
C ALA A 106 0.59 -7.14 10.40
N PHE A 107 1.66 -7.31 9.61
CA PHE A 107 1.60 -7.31 8.16
C PHE A 107 1.88 -8.71 7.62
N ILE A 108 0.96 -9.27 6.86
CA ILE A 108 1.13 -10.58 6.23
C ILE A 108 1.22 -10.39 4.73
N LYS A 109 2.35 -10.77 4.14
CA LYS A 109 2.49 -10.83 2.69
C LYS A 109 1.80 -12.08 2.18
N ILE A 110 0.80 -11.93 1.33
CA ILE A 110 0.03 -13.05 0.78
C ILE A 110 0.32 -13.32 -0.70
N GLN A 111 0.90 -12.34 -1.41
CA GLN A 111 1.01 -12.40 -2.86
C GLN A 111 2.22 -11.58 -3.34
N GLU A 112 2.83 -11.98 -4.46
CA GLU A 112 3.92 -11.24 -5.09
C GLU A 112 3.83 -11.29 -6.62
N GLY A 113 4.35 -10.22 -7.29
CA GLY A 113 4.30 -10.08 -8.74
C GLY A 113 2.93 -9.65 -9.26
N CYS A 114 2.83 -9.42 -10.57
CA CYS A 114 1.59 -8.96 -11.21
C CYS A 114 1.57 -9.38 -12.68
N ASP A 115 0.43 -9.89 -13.16
CA ASP A 115 0.21 -10.28 -14.56
C ASP A 115 -0.49 -9.19 -15.40
N PHE A 116 -0.69 -8.01 -14.82
CA PHE A 116 -1.25 -6.88 -15.56
C PHE A 116 -0.16 -6.20 -16.38
N ALA A 117 -0.55 -5.72 -17.57
CA ALA A 117 0.34 -5.09 -18.53
C ALA A 117 0.10 -3.57 -18.61
N CYS A 118 -0.15 -2.92 -17.48
CA CYS A 118 -0.35 -1.47 -17.43
C CYS A 118 0.83 -0.75 -18.05
N SER A 119 0.56 0.20 -18.97
CA SER A 119 1.58 0.81 -19.83
C SER A 119 2.68 1.58 -19.09
N TYR A 120 2.40 2.02 -17.87
CA TYR A 120 3.28 2.82 -17.00
C TYR A 120 4.02 1.99 -15.94
N CYS A 121 3.65 0.72 -15.76
CA CYS A 121 4.03 -0.04 -14.56
C CYS A 121 5.26 -0.90 -14.77
N ILE A 122 6.28 -0.71 -13.93
CA ILE A 122 7.52 -1.50 -13.95
C ILE A 122 7.42 -2.80 -13.15
N ILE A 123 6.36 -3.00 -12.39
CA ILE A 123 6.24 -4.12 -11.43
C ILE A 123 6.46 -5.50 -12.08
N PRO A 124 5.87 -5.85 -13.23
CA PRO A 124 6.13 -7.14 -13.83
C PRO A 124 7.62 -7.41 -14.12
N ALA A 125 8.38 -6.36 -14.47
CA ALA A 125 9.81 -6.46 -14.76
C ALA A 125 10.67 -6.63 -13.49
N VAL A 126 10.25 -6.10 -12.33
CA VAL A 126 11.05 -6.12 -11.10
C VAL A 126 10.55 -7.10 -10.04
N ARG A 127 9.31 -7.60 -10.17
CA ARG A 127 8.69 -8.56 -9.23
C ARG A 127 8.23 -9.85 -9.90
N GLY A 128 8.23 -9.90 -11.24
CA GLY A 128 7.81 -11.08 -12.00
C GLY A 128 6.29 -11.26 -12.06
N LYS A 129 5.87 -12.44 -12.48
CA LYS A 129 4.46 -12.84 -12.59
C LYS A 129 3.80 -12.95 -11.22
N ALA A 130 2.48 -12.82 -11.21
CA ALA A 130 1.67 -13.03 -10.01
C ALA A 130 1.85 -14.45 -9.47
N ARG A 131 2.03 -14.56 -8.17
CA ARG A 131 2.12 -15.83 -7.45
C ARG A 131 1.65 -15.66 -6.02
N SER A 132 0.95 -16.66 -5.53
CA SER A 132 0.35 -16.69 -4.19
C SER A 132 1.29 -17.36 -3.18
N MET A 133 1.26 -16.89 -1.94
CA MET A 133 1.83 -17.65 -0.84
C MET A 133 0.93 -18.85 -0.50
N ASP A 134 1.54 -19.88 0.06
CA ASP A 134 0.83 -21.05 0.56
C ASP A 134 -0.21 -20.64 1.62
N GLU A 135 -1.45 -21.07 1.44
CA GLU A 135 -2.57 -20.67 2.28
C GLU A 135 -2.40 -21.14 3.72
N GLU A 136 -1.90 -22.36 3.94
CA GLU A 136 -1.67 -22.90 5.27
C GLU A 136 -0.52 -22.18 5.98
N ALA A 137 0.50 -21.73 5.25
CA ALA A 137 1.55 -20.89 5.80
C ALA A 137 1.01 -19.54 6.28
N ILE A 138 0.16 -18.87 5.48
CA ILE A 138 -0.51 -17.63 5.85
C ILE A 138 -1.36 -17.81 7.11
N LEU A 139 -2.14 -18.88 7.17
CA LEU A 139 -3.00 -19.16 8.33
C LEU A 139 -2.19 -19.47 9.58
N ARG A 140 -1.05 -20.20 9.46
CA ARG A 140 -0.15 -20.43 10.60
C ARG A 140 0.45 -19.13 11.11
N GLU A 141 0.93 -18.28 10.20
CA GLU A 141 1.48 -16.95 10.55
C GLU A 141 0.42 -16.09 11.28
N ALA A 142 -0.79 -16.02 10.74
CA ALA A 142 -1.89 -15.27 11.34
C ALA A 142 -2.24 -15.79 12.76
N LYS A 143 -2.26 -17.11 12.98
CA LYS A 143 -2.50 -17.71 14.30
C LYS A 143 -1.41 -17.34 15.31
N ILE A 144 -0.13 -17.40 14.89
CA ILE A 144 1.00 -17.02 15.75
C ILE A 144 0.91 -15.54 16.12
N LEU A 145 0.63 -14.67 15.13
CA LEU A 145 0.48 -13.25 15.37
C LEU A 145 -0.69 -12.93 16.30
N ALA A 146 -1.85 -13.59 16.12
CA ALA A 146 -2.99 -13.45 17.02
C ALA A 146 -2.66 -13.91 18.46
N TYR A 147 -1.94 -15.02 18.61
CA TYR A 147 -1.46 -15.50 19.91
C TYR A 147 -0.50 -14.49 20.57
N ASN A 148 0.34 -13.83 19.77
CA ASN A 148 1.25 -12.79 20.24
C ASN A 148 0.58 -11.42 20.49
N GLY A 149 -0.76 -11.34 20.38
CA GLY A 149 -1.54 -10.16 20.72
C GLY A 149 -1.84 -9.21 19.57
N TYR A 150 -1.47 -9.54 18.34
CA TYR A 150 -1.84 -8.72 17.17
C TYR A 150 -3.28 -9.02 16.74
N ASN A 151 -4.19 -8.10 17.06
CA ASN A 151 -5.62 -8.25 16.76
C ASN A 151 -6.03 -7.60 15.42
N GLU A 152 -5.15 -6.80 14.80
CA GLU A 152 -5.32 -6.24 13.47
C GLU A 152 -4.26 -6.79 12.53
N LEU A 153 -4.70 -7.40 11.42
CA LEU A 153 -3.85 -7.88 10.34
C LEU A 153 -3.97 -6.96 9.13
N VAL A 154 -2.86 -6.66 8.48
CA VAL A 154 -2.81 -5.95 7.21
C VAL A 154 -2.28 -6.91 6.14
N LEU A 155 -3.14 -7.32 5.21
CA LEU A 155 -2.72 -8.17 4.11
C LEU A 155 -2.02 -7.35 3.04
N THR A 156 -0.82 -7.76 2.67
CA THR A 156 0.04 -7.04 1.73
C THR A 156 0.43 -7.92 0.54
N GLY A 157 0.76 -7.27 -0.55
CA GLY A 157 1.24 -7.91 -1.78
C GLY A 157 1.41 -6.88 -2.89
N THR A 158 1.87 -7.32 -4.02
CA THR A 158 2.02 -6.46 -5.19
C THR A 158 0.68 -6.19 -5.88
N ASN A 159 -0.19 -7.20 -5.91
CA ASN A 159 -1.54 -7.18 -6.42
C ASN A 159 -2.35 -8.24 -5.68
N ILE A 160 -2.78 -7.92 -4.46
CA ILE A 160 -3.37 -8.89 -3.52
C ILE A 160 -4.64 -9.56 -4.07
N GLY A 161 -5.43 -8.87 -4.89
CA GLY A 161 -6.61 -9.45 -5.52
C GLY A 161 -6.31 -10.52 -6.59
N SER A 162 -5.03 -10.71 -6.94
CA SER A 162 -4.59 -11.85 -7.76
C SER A 162 -4.32 -13.11 -6.93
N TYR A 163 -4.41 -13.03 -5.59
CA TYR A 163 -4.22 -14.18 -4.72
C TYR A 163 -5.16 -15.35 -5.09
N GLY A 164 -4.61 -16.54 -5.10
CA GLY A 164 -5.34 -17.76 -5.33
C GLY A 164 -5.56 -18.15 -6.80
N LYS A 165 -5.33 -17.23 -7.75
CA LYS A 165 -5.55 -17.51 -9.18
C LYS A 165 -4.63 -18.59 -9.74
N ASP A 166 -3.42 -18.69 -9.21
CA ASP A 166 -2.41 -19.70 -9.56
C ASP A 166 -2.55 -21.01 -8.76
N THR A 167 -3.35 -21.01 -7.69
CA THR A 167 -3.56 -22.16 -6.80
C THR A 167 -4.99 -22.70 -6.78
N GLY A 168 -5.90 -22.10 -7.54
CA GLY A 168 -7.34 -22.47 -7.56
C GLY A 168 -8.12 -21.97 -6.33
N SER A 169 -7.59 -20.97 -5.60
CA SER A 169 -8.25 -20.30 -4.50
C SER A 169 -8.65 -18.86 -4.89
N SER A 170 -9.04 -18.03 -3.93
CA SER A 170 -9.36 -16.61 -4.11
C SER A 170 -9.08 -15.80 -2.85
N LEU A 171 -8.96 -14.47 -3.01
CA LEU A 171 -8.78 -13.57 -1.87
C LEU A 171 -9.96 -13.66 -0.88
N GLY A 172 -11.19 -13.71 -1.37
CA GLY A 172 -12.38 -13.81 -0.52
C GLY A 172 -12.39 -15.08 0.34
N ARG A 173 -12.02 -16.23 -0.23
CA ARG A 173 -11.89 -17.50 0.51
C ARG A 173 -10.81 -17.44 1.59
N LEU A 174 -9.64 -16.90 1.27
CA LEU A 174 -8.57 -16.70 2.26
C LEU A 174 -9.05 -15.81 3.40
N LEU A 175 -9.67 -14.67 3.09
CA LEU A 175 -10.21 -13.73 4.07
C LEU A 175 -11.24 -14.38 4.98
N GLY A 176 -12.18 -15.17 4.42
CA GLY A 176 -13.16 -15.91 5.20
C GLY A 176 -12.55 -16.94 6.17
N ARG A 177 -11.39 -17.51 5.84
CA ARG A 177 -10.63 -18.38 6.76
C ARG A 177 -9.88 -17.57 7.83
N LEU A 178 -9.25 -16.47 7.44
CA LEU A 178 -8.52 -15.60 8.37
C LEU A 178 -9.45 -14.96 9.40
N GLY A 179 -10.64 -14.50 9.00
CA GLY A 179 -11.63 -13.90 9.89
C GLY A 179 -12.18 -14.86 10.96
N LYS A 180 -12.01 -16.18 10.79
CA LYS A 180 -12.38 -17.20 11.78
C LYS A 180 -11.30 -17.46 12.83
N ILE A 181 -10.11 -16.86 12.71
CA ILE A 181 -9.03 -17.05 13.69
C ILE A 181 -9.37 -16.25 14.96
N GLY A 182 -9.45 -16.96 16.10
CA GLY A 182 -9.69 -16.31 17.39
C GLY A 182 -8.61 -15.27 17.71
N GLY A 183 -9.03 -14.11 18.22
CA GLY A 183 -8.14 -13.00 18.53
C GLY A 183 -8.01 -11.95 17.43
N ILE A 184 -8.34 -12.28 16.17
CA ILE A 184 -8.38 -11.28 15.08
C ILE A 184 -9.67 -10.46 15.16
N LYS A 185 -9.53 -9.16 15.32
CA LYS A 185 -10.64 -8.20 15.38
C LYS A 185 -10.85 -7.45 14.07
N ARG A 186 -9.76 -7.20 13.32
CA ARG A 186 -9.84 -6.48 12.05
C ARG A 186 -8.79 -6.95 11.05
N ILE A 187 -9.22 -7.09 9.79
CA ILE A 187 -8.35 -7.38 8.65
C ILE A 187 -8.42 -6.21 7.69
N ARG A 188 -7.27 -5.57 7.45
CA ARG A 188 -7.09 -4.52 6.45
C ARG A 188 -6.45 -5.07 5.19
N LEU A 189 -6.75 -4.42 4.09
CA LEU A 189 -6.28 -4.82 2.76
C LEU A 189 -5.39 -3.73 2.15
N GLY A 190 -4.35 -4.14 1.44
CA GLY A 190 -3.71 -3.28 0.46
C GLY A 190 -4.63 -3.00 -0.73
N SER A 191 -4.13 -2.26 -1.74
CA SER A 191 -4.91 -1.92 -2.93
C SER A 191 -5.35 -3.14 -3.71
N ILE A 192 -6.60 -3.14 -4.16
CA ILE A 192 -7.21 -4.14 -5.04
C ILE A 192 -7.67 -3.49 -6.34
N GLU A 193 -7.76 -4.27 -7.41
CA GLU A 193 -8.31 -3.80 -8.67
C GLU A 193 -9.83 -3.95 -8.69
N PRO A 194 -10.60 -3.07 -9.35
CA PRO A 194 -12.07 -3.19 -9.41
C PRO A 194 -12.54 -4.58 -9.86
N SER A 195 -11.90 -5.15 -10.88
CA SER A 195 -12.21 -6.47 -11.44
C SER A 195 -11.87 -7.66 -10.51
N GLN A 196 -11.32 -7.41 -9.35
CA GLN A 196 -10.91 -8.44 -8.38
C GLN A 196 -11.88 -8.53 -7.19
N ILE A 197 -12.91 -7.68 -7.15
CA ILE A 197 -14.04 -7.80 -6.24
C ILE A 197 -15.01 -8.80 -6.84
N ASP A 198 -14.66 -10.07 -6.76
CA ASP A 198 -15.43 -11.19 -7.26
C ASP A 198 -16.53 -11.63 -6.26
N GLU A 199 -17.30 -12.67 -6.64
CA GLU A 199 -18.39 -13.17 -5.82
C GLU A 199 -17.90 -13.61 -4.43
N SER A 200 -16.78 -14.32 -4.35
CA SER A 200 -16.22 -14.78 -3.08
C SER A 200 -15.79 -13.60 -2.14
N PHE A 201 -15.36 -12.49 -2.74
CA PHE A 201 -15.08 -11.27 -1.98
C PHE A 201 -16.38 -10.58 -1.53
N ARG A 202 -17.42 -10.58 -2.38
CA ARG A 202 -18.74 -10.01 -2.05
C ARG A 202 -19.42 -10.71 -0.89
N GLU A 203 -19.24 -12.02 -0.74
CA GLU A 203 -19.79 -12.82 0.37
C GLU A 203 -19.31 -12.31 1.75
N ILE A 204 -18.11 -11.75 1.84
CA ILE A 204 -17.50 -11.31 3.11
C ILE A 204 -17.66 -9.81 3.41
N LEU A 205 -18.29 -9.03 2.53
CA LEU A 205 -18.40 -7.57 2.69
C LEU A 205 -19.13 -7.13 3.96
N LYS A 206 -20.00 -8.00 4.52
CA LYS A 206 -20.77 -7.70 5.74
C LYS A 206 -20.12 -8.22 7.02
N GLU A 207 -19.00 -8.91 6.91
CA GLU A 207 -18.30 -9.47 8.06
C GLU A 207 -17.72 -8.38 8.96
N SER A 208 -17.88 -8.56 10.27
CA SER A 208 -17.49 -7.55 11.27
C SER A 208 -15.98 -7.38 11.42
N TRP A 209 -15.21 -8.41 11.07
CA TRP A 209 -13.76 -8.39 11.09
C TRP A 209 -13.14 -7.74 9.84
N LEU A 210 -13.91 -7.55 8.76
CA LEU A 210 -13.41 -6.82 7.59
C LEU A 210 -13.46 -5.31 7.88
N GLU A 211 -12.34 -4.64 7.63
CA GLU A 211 -12.29 -3.17 7.71
C GLU A 211 -13.38 -2.53 6.84
N ARG A 212 -13.84 -1.36 7.25
CA ARG A 212 -14.83 -0.58 6.50
C ARG A 212 -14.19 0.45 5.56
N HIS A 213 -12.97 0.19 5.15
CA HIS A 213 -12.26 0.94 4.13
C HIS A 213 -11.72 -0.02 3.06
N LEU A 214 -11.99 0.29 1.80
CA LEU A 214 -11.42 -0.43 0.67
C LEU A 214 -10.66 0.55 -0.23
N HIS A 215 -9.39 0.23 -0.52
CA HIS A 215 -8.59 0.99 -1.47
C HIS A 215 -8.60 0.29 -2.82
N ILE A 216 -9.34 0.87 -3.79
CA ILE A 216 -9.60 0.27 -5.10
C ILE A 216 -8.93 1.12 -6.18
N ALA A 217 -7.96 0.53 -6.89
CA ALA A 217 -7.07 1.24 -7.80
C ALA A 217 -7.74 1.59 -9.14
N LEU A 218 -8.37 2.75 -9.24
CA LEU A 218 -8.94 3.28 -10.49
C LEU A 218 -7.87 3.70 -11.48
N GLN A 219 -6.84 4.37 -10.99
CA GLN A 219 -5.74 5.02 -11.72
C GLN A 219 -6.19 6.20 -12.58
N HIS A 220 -7.37 6.20 -13.17
CA HIS A 220 -7.99 7.28 -13.93
C HIS A 220 -9.50 7.07 -14.07
N THR A 221 -10.24 8.12 -14.50
CA THR A 221 -11.72 8.10 -14.67
C THR A 221 -12.19 8.48 -16.07
N SER A 222 -11.28 8.60 -17.06
CA SER A 222 -11.61 8.67 -18.49
C SER A 222 -11.40 7.34 -19.17
N GLU A 223 -12.38 6.86 -19.91
CA GLU A 223 -12.28 5.62 -20.70
C GLU A 223 -11.15 5.66 -21.73
N ALA A 224 -10.93 6.82 -22.35
CA ALA A 224 -9.84 7.01 -23.30
C ALA A 224 -8.48 6.84 -22.61
N MET A 225 -8.31 7.44 -21.43
CA MET A 225 -7.05 7.33 -20.67
C MET A 225 -6.81 5.93 -20.15
N LEU A 226 -7.84 5.25 -19.63
CA LEU A 226 -7.73 3.87 -19.17
C LEU A 226 -7.26 2.93 -20.29
N ARG A 227 -7.73 3.13 -21.54
CA ARG A 227 -7.23 2.39 -22.70
C ARG A 227 -5.75 2.67 -23.00
N ILE A 228 -5.33 3.94 -22.97
CA ILE A 228 -3.92 4.35 -23.16
C ILE A 228 -3.04 3.72 -22.07
N MET A 229 -3.53 3.72 -20.83
CA MET A 229 -2.86 3.10 -19.68
C MET A 229 -2.88 1.57 -19.73
N ARG A 230 -3.55 0.95 -20.71
CA ARG A 230 -3.77 -0.50 -20.82
C ARG A 230 -4.40 -1.09 -19.56
N ARG A 231 -5.35 -0.36 -19.00
CA ARG A 231 -6.12 -0.81 -17.83
C ARG A 231 -7.22 -1.79 -18.26
N ARG A 232 -7.62 -2.66 -17.34
CA ARG A 232 -8.72 -3.64 -17.56
C ARG A 232 -10.07 -3.15 -17.04
N ASN A 233 -10.06 -2.14 -16.18
CA ASN A 233 -11.24 -1.54 -15.61
C ASN A 233 -11.91 -0.54 -16.57
N GLN A 234 -13.18 -0.24 -16.32
CA GLN A 234 -14.02 0.68 -17.10
C GLN A 234 -14.66 1.67 -16.14
N ALA A 235 -14.49 2.96 -16.38
CA ALA A 235 -14.88 4.02 -15.43
C ALA A 235 -16.36 3.95 -15.04
N PHE A 236 -17.27 3.62 -15.97
CA PHE A 236 -18.71 3.54 -15.66
C PHE A 236 -19.05 2.32 -14.76
N ARG A 237 -18.45 1.15 -15.01
CA ARG A 237 -18.63 -0.05 -14.15
C ARG A 237 -18.00 0.14 -12.79
N ASP A 238 -16.87 0.80 -12.77
CA ASP A 238 -16.19 1.12 -11.52
C ASP A 238 -17.03 2.08 -10.67
N LEU A 239 -17.70 3.05 -11.30
CA LEU A 239 -18.61 3.95 -10.61
C LEU A 239 -19.79 3.20 -9.97
N GLU A 240 -20.41 2.26 -10.70
CA GLU A 240 -21.49 1.41 -10.16
C GLU A 240 -20.99 0.60 -8.94
N LEU A 241 -19.81 0.00 -9.03
CA LEU A 241 -19.20 -0.73 -7.92
C LEU A 241 -18.95 0.18 -6.71
N PHE A 242 -18.40 1.38 -6.93
CA PHE A 242 -18.12 2.31 -5.83
C PHE A 242 -19.39 2.81 -5.14
N LEU A 243 -20.45 3.07 -5.90
CA LEU A 243 -21.76 3.44 -5.34
C LEU A 243 -22.33 2.29 -4.50
N GLU A 244 -22.32 1.06 -5.02
CA GLU A 244 -22.74 -0.14 -4.28
C GLU A 244 -21.98 -0.29 -2.95
N LEU A 245 -20.66 -0.22 -2.98
CA LEU A 245 -19.82 -0.34 -1.78
C LEU A 245 -20.05 0.80 -0.78
N SER A 246 -20.27 2.01 -1.27
CA SER A 246 -20.61 3.16 -0.43
C SER A 246 -21.96 3.00 0.26
N GLU A 247 -22.98 2.48 -0.44
CA GLU A 247 -24.32 2.21 0.13
C GLU A 247 -24.28 1.19 1.27
N ILE A 248 -23.43 0.18 1.18
CA ILE A 248 -23.19 -0.78 2.28
C ILE A 248 -22.23 -0.28 3.36
N GLY A 249 -21.82 0.99 3.30
CA GLY A 249 -21.13 1.71 4.36
C GLY A 249 -19.60 1.64 4.34
N PHE A 250 -18.98 1.41 3.18
CA PHE A 250 -17.53 1.50 3.06
C PHE A 250 -17.05 2.94 2.81
N ALA A 251 -15.98 3.33 3.48
CA ALA A 251 -15.12 4.43 3.06
C ALA A 251 -14.24 3.95 1.90
N LEU A 252 -14.15 4.71 0.81
CA LEU A 252 -13.52 4.26 -0.42
C LEU A 252 -12.30 5.11 -0.77
N GLY A 253 -11.17 4.44 -0.98
CA GLY A 253 -9.92 5.03 -1.41
C GLY A 253 -9.56 4.61 -2.83
N THR A 254 -8.68 5.41 -3.47
CA THR A 254 -8.15 5.06 -4.79
C THR A 254 -6.74 5.60 -5.00
N ASP A 255 -6.00 4.92 -5.90
CA ASP A 255 -4.81 5.47 -6.55
C ASP A 255 -5.23 6.22 -7.82
N TYR A 256 -4.58 7.35 -8.11
CA TYR A 256 -4.86 8.17 -9.29
C TYR A 256 -3.58 8.78 -9.86
N ILE A 257 -3.41 8.68 -11.18
CA ILE A 257 -2.23 9.22 -11.89
C ILE A 257 -2.70 10.40 -12.75
N VAL A 258 -2.03 11.54 -12.59
CA VAL A 258 -2.26 12.76 -13.35
C VAL A 258 -1.07 13.05 -14.27
N GLY A 259 -1.30 13.55 -15.47
CA GLY A 259 -0.25 13.91 -16.42
C GLY A 259 0.41 12.72 -17.10
N HIS A 260 -0.31 11.60 -17.21
CA HIS A 260 0.14 10.48 -18.03
C HIS A 260 0.23 10.90 -19.50
N PRO A 261 1.22 10.43 -20.29
CA PRO A 261 1.27 10.69 -21.73
C PRO A 261 -0.06 10.41 -22.43
N GLY A 262 -0.52 11.38 -23.22
CA GLY A 262 -1.83 11.32 -23.88
C GLY A 262 -2.98 11.91 -23.07
N GLU A 263 -2.77 12.46 -21.86
CA GLU A 263 -3.79 13.17 -21.10
C GLU A 263 -3.96 14.58 -21.62
N SER A 264 -4.82 14.78 -22.63
CA SER A 264 -5.19 16.12 -23.12
C SER A 264 -6.08 16.89 -22.13
N GLU A 265 -6.37 18.19 -22.41
CA GLU A 265 -7.30 18.99 -21.59
C GLU A 265 -8.74 18.45 -21.67
N GLU A 266 -9.15 17.94 -22.84
CA GLU A 266 -10.46 17.31 -23.03
C GLU A 266 -10.58 16.04 -22.18
N ILE A 267 -9.54 15.16 -22.20
CA ILE A 267 -9.49 13.94 -21.38
C ILE A 267 -9.49 14.29 -19.90
N TRP A 268 -8.73 15.31 -19.49
CA TRP A 268 -8.72 15.76 -18.12
C TRP A 268 -10.09 16.31 -17.68
N SER A 269 -10.74 17.11 -18.50
CA SER A 269 -12.06 17.67 -18.21
C SER A 269 -13.12 16.57 -18.03
N GLU A 270 -13.17 15.60 -18.95
CA GLU A 270 -14.03 14.42 -18.84
C GLU A 270 -13.72 13.63 -17.55
N ALA A 271 -12.44 13.38 -17.30
CA ALA A 271 -12.00 12.64 -16.14
C ALA A 271 -12.38 13.32 -14.82
N LEU A 272 -12.25 14.64 -14.73
CA LEU A 272 -12.60 15.41 -13.55
C LEU A 272 -14.12 15.35 -13.29
N GLU A 273 -14.94 15.50 -14.33
CA GLU A 273 -16.40 15.38 -14.20
C GLU A 273 -16.83 13.97 -13.77
N ASN A 274 -16.17 12.94 -14.28
CA ASN A 274 -16.42 11.58 -13.83
C ASN A 274 -15.92 11.36 -12.39
N PHE A 275 -14.73 11.85 -12.03
CA PHE A 275 -14.14 11.72 -10.69
C PHE A 275 -15.05 12.27 -9.60
N LYS A 276 -15.71 13.41 -9.84
CA LYS A 276 -16.66 14.03 -8.90
C LYS A 276 -17.86 13.14 -8.53
N LYS A 277 -18.19 12.17 -9.39
CA LYS A 277 -19.32 11.24 -9.16
C LYS A 277 -18.96 10.11 -8.20
N PHE A 278 -17.66 9.78 -8.06
CA PHE A 278 -17.20 8.72 -7.18
C PHE A 278 -17.26 9.14 -5.71
N PRO A 279 -17.81 8.30 -4.82
CA PRO A 279 -17.90 8.58 -3.38
C PRO A 279 -16.55 8.33 -2.68
N LEU A 280 -15.48 8.96 -3.18
CA LEU A 280 -14.13 8.78 -2.68
C LEU A 280 -13.91 9.56 -1.39
N THR A 281 -13.40 8.88 -0.37
CA THR A 281 -13.03 9.44 0.93
C THR A 281 -11.52 9.44 1.17
N HIS A 282 -10.76 8.64 0.42
CA HIS A 282 -9.30 8.55 0.51
C HIS A 282 -8.67 8.57 -0.88
N LEU A 283 -7.49 9.18 -0.99
CA LEU A 283 -6.83 9.35 -2.27
C LEU A 283 -5.31 9.29 -2.15
N HIS A 284 -4.71 8.38 -2.90
CA HIS A 284 -3.29 8.43 -3.22
C HIS A 284 -3.14 8.89 -4.67
N CYS A 285 -2.80 10.14 -4.89
CA CYS A 285 -2.62 10.66 -6.23
C CYS A 285 -1.19 11.09 -6.51
N PHE A 286 -0.75 10.83 -7.74
CA PHE A 286 0.63 10.99 -8.17
C PHE A 286 0.67 11.72 -9.53
N ALA A 287 1.68 12.58 -9.71
CA ALA A 287 2.06 12.97 -11.06
C ALA A 287 2.73 11.76 -11.75
N TYR A 288 2.45 11.59 -13.03
CA TYR A 288 3.10 10.55 -13.82
C TYR A 288 4.62 10.60 -13.68
N SER A 289 5.23 9.44 -13.51
CA SER A 289 6.68 9.30 -13.35
C SER A 289 7.17 8.22 -14.31
N PRO A 290 7.88 8.59 -15.39
CA PRO A 290 8.33 7.63 -16.39
C PRO A 290 9.28 6.58 -15.79
N ARG A 291 9.04 5.32 -16.14
CA ARG A 291 9.86 4.17 -15.73
C ARG A 291 10.51 3.54 -16.94
N THR A 292 11.84 3.61 -17.02
CA THR A 292 12.60 2.99 -18.12
C THR A 292 12.17 1.55 -18.34
N GLY A 293 11.89 1.18 -19.59
CA GLY A 293 11.41 -0.15 -19.96
C GLY A 293 9.89 -0.34 -19.90
N THR A 294 9.13 0.70 -19.56
CA THR A 294 7.66 0.69 -19.67
C THR A 294 7.22 1.38 -20.96
N HIS A 295 6.08 0.93 -21.50
CA HIS A 295 5.56 1.49 -22.76
C HIS A 295 5.31 3.00 -22.68
N SER A 296 4.76 3.49 -21.56
CA SER A 296 4.48 4.92 -21.40
C SER A 296 5.73 5.78 -21.28
N ALA A 297 6.89 5.21 -20.93
CA ALA A 297 8.13 5.97 -20.84
C ALA A 297 8.67 6.45 -22.21
N ASP A 298 8.27 5.76 -23.28
CA ASP A 298 8.66 6.10 -24.66
C ASP A 298 7.65 7.05 -25.32
N MET A 299 6.56 7.40 -24.63
CA MET A 299 5.54 8.33 -25.11
C MET A 299 5.90 9.76 -24.71
N LYS A 300 5.45 10.72 -25.54
CA LYS A 300 5.60 12.15 -25.25
C LYS A 300 4.69 12.54 -24.07
N VAL A 301 5.26 13.22 -23.08
CA VAL A 301 4.50 13.84 -21.97
C VAL A 301 4.08 15.23 -22.40
N ASP A 302 2.78 15.49 -22.49
CA ASP A 302 2.21 16.77 -22.91
C ASP A 302 1.83 17.67 -21.73
N VAL A 303 1.65 17.11 -20.53
CA VAL A 303 1.27 17.84 -19.32
C VAL A 303 2.51 18.32 -18.58
N SER A 304 2.63 19.63 -18.36
CA SER A 304 3.72 20.21 -17.57
C SER A 304 3.60 19.85 -16.08
N GLY A 305 4.72 19.87 -15.35
CA GLY A 305 4.73 19.57 -13.93
C GLY A 305 3.83 20.48 -13.09
N ASP A 306 3.68 21.74 -13.48
CA ASP A 306 2.84 22.70 -12.75
C ASP A 306 1.36 22.45 -13.00
N VAL A 307 0.97 22.12 -14.23
CA VAL A 307 -0.39 21.67 -14.54
C VAL A 307 -0.73 20.40 -13.77
N ALA A 308 0.17 19.40 -13.75
CA ALA A 308 -0.04 18.19 -12.97
C ALA A 308 -0.22 18.48 -11.48
N LYS A 309 0.59 19.38 -10.89
CA LYS A 309 0.42 19.80 -9.48
C LYS A 309 -0.94 20.47 -9.23
N ALA A 310 -1.39 21.32 -10.15
CA ALA A 310 -2.70 21.96 -10.04
C ALA A 310 -3.84 20.94 -10.08
N ARG A 311 -3.79 19.98 -11.01
CA ARG A 311 -4.75 18.87 -11.11
C ARG A 311 -4.77 18.02 -9.84
N LEU A 312 -3.61 17.65 -9.29
CA LEU A 312 -3.51 16.92 -8.02
C LEU A 312 -4.14 17.69 -6.86
N LYS A 313 -3.97 19.00 -6.79
CA LYS A 313 -4.58 19.83 -5.74
C LYS A 313 -6.11 19.78 -5.81
N ILE A 314 -6.69 19.87 -7.02
CA ILE A 314 -8.14 19.78 -7.25
C ILE A 314 -8.68 18.45 -6.74
N LEU A 315 -8.07 17.33 -7.15
CA LEU A 315 -8.50 15.98 -6.73
C LEU A 315 -8.44 15.80 -5.21
N LYS A 316 -7.35 16.26 -4.57
CA LYS A 316 -7.18 16.19 -3.11
C LYS A 316 -8.24 17.00 -2.38
N GLN A 317 -8.61 18.16 -2.88
CA GLN A 317 -9.64 18.99 -2.28
C GLN A 317 -11.01 18.30 -2.33
N ILE A 318 -11.39 17.76 -3.48
CA ILE A 318 -12.67 17.02 -3.65
C ILE A 318 -12.76 15.87 -2.64
N VAL A 319 -11.70 15.07 -2.54
CA VAL A 319 -11.72 13.92 -1.63
C VAL A 319 -11.68 14.33 -0.17
N ALA A 320 -10.97 15.40 0.19
CA ALA A 320 -10.98 15.93 1.55
C ALA A 320 -12.38 16.40 1.98
N GLU A 321 -13.08 17.08 1.09
CA GLU A 321 -14.48 17.50 1.31
C GLU A 321 -15.42 16.29 1.46
N ASN A 322 -15.30 15.30 0.61
CA ASN A 322 -16.08 14.06 0.68
C ASN A 322 -15.80 13.29 1.98
N ASN A 323 -14.51 13.14 2.37
CA ASN A 323 -14.13 12.47 3.62
C ASN A 323 -14.73 13.20 4.82
N PHE A 324 -14.66 14.53 4.86
CA PHE A 324 -15.22 15.33 5.94
C PHE A 324 -16.75 15.13 6.05
N LYS A 325 -17.48 15.15 4.93
CA LYS A 325 -18.92 14.89 4.87
C LYS A 325 -19.24 13.46 5.34
N PHE A 326 -18.50 12.46 4.88
CA PHE A 326 -18.67 11.06 5.28
C PHE A 326 -18.57 10.90 6.82
N ARG A 327 -17.55 11.48 7.44
CA ARG A 327 -17.37 11.43 8.90
C ARG A 327 -18.46 12.18 9.65
N GLN A 328 -18.90 13.35 9.14
CA GLN A 328 -20.03 14.10 9.72
C GLN A 328 -21.33 13.32 9.65
N GLU A 329 -21.62 12.65 8.54
CA GLU A 329 -22.82 11.83 8.39
C GLU A 329 -22.78 10.61 9.31
N HIS A 330 -21.62 9.97 9.47
CA HIS A 330 -21.43 8.88 10.41
C HIS A 330 -21.70 9.33 11.85
N ALA A 331 -21.16 10.45 12.28
CA ALA A 331 -21.40 11.03 13.59
C ALA A 331 -22.88 11.41 13.81
N LYS A 332 -23.54 12.03 12.82
CA LYS A 332 -24.97 12.38 12.89
C LYS A 332 -25.89 11.17 13.03
N LYS A 333 -25.51 10.03 12.44
CA LYS A 333 -26.24 8.76 12.56
C LYS A 333 -25.99 8.04 13.88
N GLY A 334 -25.20 8.61 14.79
CA GLY A 334 -24.81 7.99 16.06
C GLY A 334 -23.85 6.81 15.90
N GLY A 335 -23.07 6.81 14.83
CA GLY A 335 -22.08 5.76 14.59
C GLY A 335 -20.91 5.85 15.54
N SER A 336 -20.41 4.70 16.02
CA SER A 336 -19.22 4.61 16.85
C SER A 336 -17.97 4.39 16.03
N LEU A 337 -16.83 4.80 16.59
CA LEU A 337 -15.49 4.54 16.01
C LEU A 337 -14.80 3.43 16.79
N ASN A 338 -14.35 2.40 16.11
CA ASN A 338 -13.52 1.33 16.67
C ASN A 338 -12.06 1.62 16.35
N VAL A 339 -11.32 2.15 17.31
CA VAL A 339 -9.96 2.66 17.13
C VAL A 339 -8.95 1.71 17.75
N LEU A 340 -7.96 1.26 16.94
CA LEU A 340 -6.73 0.70 17.50
C LEU A 340 -5.78 1.86 17.76
N VAL A 341 -5.41 2.06 19.02
CA VAL A 341 -4.53 3.15 19.44
C VAL A 341 -3.08 2.78 19.17
N GLU A 342 -2.40 3.56 18.34
CA GLU A 342 -1.07 3.22 17.82
C GLU A 342 0.06 3.97 18.51
N GLN A 343 -0.17 5.22 18.91
CA GLN A 343 0.87 6.08 19.48
C GLN A 343 0.31 7.13 20.44
N LEU A 344 1.20 7.66 21.29
CA LEU A 344 0.95 8.84 22.09
C LEU A 344 1.72 10.02 21.48
N ASN A 345 1.02 11.10 21.15
CA ASN A 345 1.59 12.31 20.57
C ASN A 345 1.14 13.54 21.37
N GLY A 346 2.05 14.06 22.20
CA GLY A 346 1.73 15.07 23.18
C GLY A 346 0.70 14.57 24.21
N GLU A 347 -0.44 15.24 24.30
CA GLU A 347 -1.55 14.87 25.20
C GLU A 347 -2.59 13.95 24.56
N PHE A 348 -2.41 13.57 23.28
CA PHE A 348 -3.38 12.76 22.55
C PHE A 348 -2.84 11.36 22.24
N TYR A 349 -3.63 10.36 22.53
CA TYR A 349 -3.50 9.05 21.92
C TYR A 349 -4.04 9.10 20.49
N GLU A 350 -3.31 8.56 19.54
CA GLU A 350 -3.67 8.57 18.13
C GLU A 350 -3.79 7.15 17.59
N GLY A 351 -4.77 6.92 16.73
CA GLY A 351 -4.98 5.66 16.06
C GLY A 351 -5.88 5.81 14.83
N PHE A 352 -6.24 4.70 14.22
CA PHE A 352 -7.13 4.67 13.07
C PHE A 352 -8.39 3.87 13.38
N ASP A 353 -9.54 4.44 12.95
CA ASP A 353 -10.83 3.79 13.05
C ASP A 353 -11.02 2.68 11.98
N GLN A 354 -12.21 2.10 11.93
CA GLN A 354 -12.58 1.08 10.93
C GLN A 354 -12.65 1.61 9.49
N PHE A 355 -12.74 2.92 9.31
CA PHE A 355 -12.78 3.60 8.01
C PHE A 355 -11.43 4.15 7.56
N TYR A 356 -10.37 3.85 8.32
CA TYR A 356 -9.01 4.36 8.10
C TYR A 356 -8.88 5.88 8.29
N ASN A 357 -9.77 6.48 9.10
CA ASN A 357 -9.63 7.88 9.50
C ASN A 357 -8.80 7.99 10.78
N LYS A 358 -8.00 9.05 10.87
CA LYS A 358 -7.21 9.35 12.07
C LYS A 358 -8.12 9.84 13.19
N VAL A 359 -7.94 9.27 14.37
CA VAL A 359 -8.66 9.66 15.59
C VAL A 359 -7.66 10.06 16.66
N LYS A 360 -7.91 11.22 17.29
CA LYS A 360 -7.17 11.72 18.44
C LYS A 360 -8.03 11.59 19.69
N ILE A 361 -7.50 10.94 20.72
CA ILE A 361 -8.21 10.63 21.95
C ILE A 361 -7.48 11.28 23.12
N LYS A 362 -8.17 12.13 23.87
CA LYS A 362 -7.69 12.67 25.13
C LYS A 362 -8.26 11.87 26.28
N THR A 363 -7.39 11.33 27.14
CA THR A 363 -7.77 10.54 28.31
C THR A 363 -6.59 10.45 29.29
N ASP A 364 -6.91 10.32 30.57
CA ASP A 364 -5.92 10.07 31.64
C ASP A 364 -5.55 8.58 31.76
N LYS A 365 -6.27 7.68 31.05
CA LYS A 365 -6.02 6.24 31.06
C LYS A 365 -4.88 5.86 30.11
N GLN A 366 -4.12 4.84 30.47
CA GLN A 366 -3.13 4.24 29.55
C GLN A 366 -3.86 3.33 28.58
N ILE A 367 -3.95 3.78 27.31
CA ILE A 367 -4.67 3.04 26.24
C ILE A 367 -3.78 2.75 25.02
N LEU A 368 -2.47 2.93 25.15
CA LEU A 368 -1.54 2.60 24.04
C LEU A 368 -1.60 1.11 23.70
N LYS A 369 -1.73 0.79 22.42
CA LYS A 369 -1.94 -0.56 21.87
C LYS A 369 -3.30 -1.20 22.24
N GLU A 370 -4.20 -0.45 22.82
CA GLU A 370 -5.54 -0.90 23.19
C GLU A 370 -6.56 -0.56 22.08
N TRP A 371 -7.70 -1.25 22.14
CA TRP A 371 -8.87 -0.92 21.33
C TRP A 371 -9.80 0.00 22.11
N ALA A 372 -10.14 1.14 21.50
CA ALA A 372 -11.10 2.08 22.06
C ALA A 372 -12.36 2.14 21.18
N VAL A 373 -13.53 2.02 21.81
CA VAL A 373 -14.84 2.28 21.18
C VAL A 373 -15.25 3.68 21.56
N ILE A 374 -15.47 4.53 20.56
CA ILE A 374 -15.77 5.96 20.73
C ILE A 374 -17.16 6.24 20.19
N ASP A 375 -18.11 6.51 21.09
CA ASP A 375 -19.49 6.82 20.73
C ASP A 375 -19.74 8.32 20.53
N LYS A 376 -18.90 9.18 21.12
CA LYS A 376 -19.01 10.64 21.01
C LYS A 376 -17.67 11.23 20.57
N PHE A 377 -17.67 11.91 19.45
CA PHE A 377 -16.49 12.55 18.91
C PHE A 377 -16.84 13.82 18.11
N GLU A 378 -15.90 14.71 17.99
CA GLU A 378 -15.97 15.92 17.17
C GLU A 378 -15.23 15.69 15.84
N VAL A 379 -15.91 15.96 14.72
CA VAL A 379 -15.32 15.85 13.38
C VAL A 379 -14.60 17.15 13.02
N LYS A 380 -13.28 17.09 12.82
CA LYS A 380 -12.46 18.22 12.35
C LYS A 380 -11.84 17.92 10.98
N SER A 381 -11.26 18.94 10.35
CA SER A 381 -10.64 18.80 9.02
C SER A 381 -9.49 17.77 9.01
N GLU A 382 -8.69 17.74 10.07
CA GLU A 382 -7.50 16.92 10.22
C GLU A 382 -7.73 15.54 10.86
N GLY A 383 -8.97 15.22 11.26
CA GLY A 383 -9.34 13.95 11.90
C GLY A 383 -10.47 14.09 12.90
N ASP A 384 -10.79 13.01 13.58
CA ASP A 384 -11.82 12.99 14.62
C ASP A 384 -11.19 13.12 16.01
N TYR A 385 -11.87 13.82 16.91
CA TYR A 385 -11.41 14.12 18.28
C TYR A 385 -12.40 13.57 19.30
N ALA A 386 -11.88 12.87 20.27
CA ALA A 386 -12.69 12.34 21.39
C ALA A 386 -12.03 12.63 22.74
N GLN A 387 -12.87 12.69 23.78
CA GLN A 387 -12.44 12.70 25.17
C GLN A 387 -13.18 11.59 25.90
N ILE A 388 -12.43 10.67 26.55
CA ILE A 388 -12.97 9.48 27.23
C ILE A 388 -12.35 9.26 28.60
#